data_f9d9b57947251fe4693e90493a36ee8e
#
_entry.id   f9d9b57947251fe4693e90493a36ee8e
#
_cell.length_a   1.000
_cell.length_b   1.000
_cell.length_c   1.000
_cell.angle_alpha   90.00
_cell.angle_beta   90.00
_cell.angle_gamma   90.00
#
_symmetry.space_group_name_H-M   'P 1'
#
loop_
_entity.id
_entity.type
_entity.pdbx_description
1 polymer ?
#
loop_
_entity_poly.entity_id
_entity_poly.type
_entity_poly.pdbx_seq_one_letter_code
_entity_poly.pdbx_strand_id
1 'polypeptide(L)'
;NSPDTEKAFSLSFRTIPTDDTGVFHILEHSVLAGSEKYPVTSPFLQLLKSSMASFLNAMTFPDKTVYPFATPNETDFRNLMDVYLNAVFCPLAMVDKAVFEQEGWHRDADGTVSGVVYNEMQGALASPDAQLQNALERAMFPDTAYGFVSGGDPASIPALTYEKYQR
;
A
#
# COMPACT_ATOMS: atom_id res chain seq x y z
N ASN A 1 7.31 -26.77 -15.79
CA ASN A 1 7.37 -26.15 -17.12
C ASN A 1 5.94 -26.01 -17.64
N SER A 2 5.52 -24.78 -17.88
CA SER A 2 4.26 -24.44 -18.55
C SER A 2 4.56 -24.02 -20.00
N PRO A 3 3.67 -24.27 -20.96
CA PRO A 3 3.76 -23.70 -22.30
C PRO A 3 3.40 -22.20 -22.31
N ASP A 4 2.94 -21.66 -21.19
CA ASP A 4 2.61 -20.26 -21.02
C ASP A 4 3.87 -19.39 -21.08
N THR A 5 3.80 -18.28 -21.79
CA THR A 5 4.88 -17.29 -21.89
C THR A 5 4.84 -16.29 -20.73
N GLU A 6 3.72 -16.20 -20.02
CA GLU A 6 3.53 -15.31 -18.89
C GLU A 6 4.47 -15.65 -17.73
N LYS A 7 5.12 -14.65 -17.20
CA LYS A 7 5.99 -14.76 -16.02
C LYS A 7 5.38 -13.92 -14.91
N ALA A 8 5.14 -14.54 -13.78
CA ALA A 8 4.60 -13.86 -12.60
C ALA A 8 5.64 -13.83 -11.48
N PHE A 9 5.66 -12.72 -10.76
CA PHE A 9 6.44 -12.52 -9.55
C PHE A 9 5.56 -11.91 -8.46
N SER A 10 5.80 -12.27 -7.21
CA SER A 10 5.12 -11.65 -6.07
C SER A 10 6.02 -11.64 -4.85
N LEU A 11 6.08 -10.49 -4.18
CA LEU A 11 6.55 -10.39 -2.81
C LEU A 11 5.34 -10.36 -1.89
N SER A 12 5.34 -11.21 -0.87
CA SER A 12 4.23 -11.31 0.07
C SER A 12 4.77 -11.27 1.50
N PHE A 13 4.19 -10.39 2.31
CA PHE A 13 4.54 -10.21 3.71
C PHE A 13 3.33 -10.46 4.60
N ARG A 14 3.56 -11.13 5.71
CA ARG A 14 2.56 -11.21 6.76
C ARG A 14 2.52 -9.85 7.48
N THR A 15 1.41 -9.13 7.34
CA THR A 15 1.17 -7.80 7.94
C THR A 15 -0.11 -7.86 8.77
N ILE A 16 0.03 -7.97 10.08
CA ILE A 16 -1.08 -8.17 11.01
C ILE A 16 -1.36 -6.82 11.68
N PRO A 17 -2.45 -6.11 11.36
CA PRO A 17 -2.80 -4.87 12.01
C PRO A 17 -3.13 -5.09 13.48
N THR A 18 -2.80 -4.12 14.31
CA THR A 18 -3.10 -4.08 15.74
C THR A 18 -4.01 -2.91 16.11
N ASP A 19 -4.34 -2.09 15.13
CA ASP A 19 -5.25 -0.95 15.25
C ASP A 19 -5.81 -0.58 13.86
N ASP A 20 -6.68 0.44 13.84
CA ASP A 20 -7.34 0.93 12.62
C ASP A 20 -6.56 2.07 11.92
N THR A 21 -5.27 2.27 12.21
CA THR A 21 -4.49 3.37 11.59
C THR A 21 -4.12 3.13 10.13
N GLY A 22 -4.29 1.91 9.62
CA GLY A 22 -3.97 1.57 8.24
C GLY A 22 -2.48 1.60 7.92
N VAL A 23 -1.60 1.37 8.92
CA VAL A 23 -0.15 1.47 8.77
C VAL A 23 0.39 0.65 7.58
N PHE A 24 -0.13 -0.56 7.37
CA PHE A 24 0.32 -1.43 6.27
C PHE A 24 -0.18 -0.98 4.89
N HIS A 25 -1.35 -0.35 4.82
CA HIS A 25 -1.85 0.26 3.59
C HIS A 25 -1.04 1.51 3.22
N ILE A 26 -0.76 2.36 4.21
CA ILE A 26 0.13 3.52 4.02
C ILE A 26 1.54 3.06 3.61
N LEU A 27 2.05 1.99 4.22
CA LEU A 27 3.34 1.42 3.84
C LEU A 27 3.33 0.88 2.40
N GLU A 28 2.25 0.21 1.99
CA GLU A 28 2.08 -0.31 0.63
C GLU A 28 2.20 0.80 -0.42
N HIS A 29 1.46 1.90 -0.24
CA HIS A 29 1.55 3.07 -1.12
C HIS A 29 2.94 3.71 -1.08
N SER A 30 3.46 3.92 0.13
CA SER A 30 4.71 4.65 0.36
C SER A 30 5.94 3.95 -0.24
N VAL A 31 6.02 2.62 -0.20
CA VAL A 31 7.15 1.88 -0.78
C VAL A 31 7.18 2.00 -2.31
N LEU A 32 6.03 2.20 -2.95
CA LEU A 32 5.92 2.40 -4.40
C LEU A 32 6.09 3.87 -4.83
N ALA A 33 6.17 4.79 -3.87
CA ALA A 33 6.33 6.22 -4.15
C ALA A 33 7.78 6.64 -4.46
N GLY A 34 8.75 5.76 -4.19
CA GLY A 34 10.17 5.98 -4.50
C GLY A 34 11.09 5.09 -3.68
N SER A 35 12.29 4.86 -4.17
CA SER A 35 13.29 4.03 -3.50
C SER A 35 14.70 4.59 -3.66
N GLU A 36 15.64 4.04 -2.89
CA GLU A 36 17.04 4.50 -2.91
C GLU A 36 17.65 4.48 -4.33
N LYS A 37 17.45 3.39 -5.06
CA LYS A 37 17.94 3.24 -6.43
C LYS A 37 17.12 4.03 -7.46
N TYR A 38 15.85 4.23 -7.18
CA TYR A 38 14.90 4.91 -8.06
C TYR A 38 14.26 6.09 -7.33
N PRO A 39 15.01 7.18 -7.06
CA PRO A 39 14.54 8.34 -6.28
C PRO A 39 13.71 9.28 -7.15
N VAL A 40 12.71 8.74 -7.84
CA VAL A 40 11.80 9.47 -8.71
C VAL A 40 10.39 9.49 -8.11
N THR A 41 9.64 10.54 -8.38
CA THR A 41 8.26 10.65 -7.92
C THR A 41 7.40 9.58 -8.59
N SER A 42 6.80 8.72 -7.78
CA SER A 42 5.85 7.68 -8.22
C SER A 42 6.39 6.78 -9.35
N PRO A 43 7.50 6.04 -9.14
CA PRO A 43 8.04 5.12 -10.13
C PRO A 43 7.00 4.07 -10.57
N PHE A 44 6.10 3.68 -9.68
CA PHE A 44 5.01 2.77 -9.98
C PHE A 44 4.09 3.30 -11.10
N LEU A 45 3.68 4.56 -11.04
CA LEU A 45 2.86 5.17 -12.09
C LEU A 45 3.60 5.28 -13.43
N GLN A 46 4.92 5.42 -13.40
CA GLN A 46 5.74 5.39 -14.62
C GLN A 46 5.77 3.99 -15.21
N LEU A 47 5.93 2.95 -14.38
CA LEU A 47 5.88 1.56 -14.83
C LEU A 47 4.52 1.19 -15.44
N LEU A 48 3.41 1.61 -14.83
CA LEU A 48 2.07 1.40 -15.40
C LEU A 48 1.93 1.97 -16.83
N LYS A 49 2.68 3.00 -17.18
CA LYS A 49 2.62 3.64 -18.49
C LYS A 49 3.65 3.10 -19.49
N SER A 50 4.74 2.51 -19.02
CA SER A 50 5.91 2.20 -19.86
C SER A 50 6.25 0.72 -19.92
N SER A 51 5.81 -0.09 -18.95
CA SER A 51 6.08 -1.54 -18.95
C SER A 51 5.13 -2.29 -19.90
N MET A 52 5.53 -3.52 -20.23
CA MET A 52 4.70 -4.47 -20.98
C MET A 52 3.96 -5.44 -20.06
N ALA A 53 3.81 -5.06 -18.79
CA ALA A 53 3.12 -5.86 -17.78
C ALA A 53 1.66 -6.10 -18.17
N SER A 54 1.24 -7.34 -18.11
CA SER A 54 -0.16 -7.74 -18.22
C SER A 54 -0.90 -7.54 -16.89
N PHE A 55 -0.14 -7.55 -15.78
CA PHE A 55 -0.62 -7.26 -14.44
C PHE A 55 0.46 -6.54 -13.64
N LEU A 56 0.12 -5.47 -12.95
CA LEU A 56 1.00 -4.71 -12.08
C LEU A 56 0.17 -4.12 -10.95
N ASN A 57 0.44 -4.50 -9.68
CA ASN A 57 -0.35 -4.04 -8.56
C ASN A 57 0.43 -4.11 -7.23
N ALA A 58 -0.16 -3.52 -6.19
CA ALA A 58 0.10 -3.79 -4.79
C ALA A 58 -1.24 -3.90 -4.07
N MET A 59 -1.32 -4.69 -3.02
CA MET A 59 -2.59 -4.95 -2.32
C MET A 59 -2.34 -5.23 -0.84
N THR A 60 -3.07 -4.54 0.02
CA THR A 60 -3.11 -4.79 1.46
C THR A 60 -4.41 -5.50 1.83
N PHE A 61 -4.25 -6.67 2.44
CA PHE A 61 -5.32 -7.51 2.98
C PHE A 61 -5.32 -7.45 4.51
N PRO A 62 -6.32 -8.01 5.19
CA PRO A 62 -6.36 -8.02 6.66
C PRO A 62 -5.18 -8.71 7.34
N ASP A 63 -4.46 -9.60 6.66
CA ASP A 63 -3.40 -10.43 7.26
C ASP A 63 -2.08 -10.43 6.47
N LYS A 64 -2.04 -9.76 5.33
CA LYS A 64 -0.87 -9.72 4.44
C LYS A 64 -0.87 -8.51 3.52
N THR A 65 0.31 -8.15 3.05
CA THR A 65 0.51 -7.19 1.95
C THR A 65 1.29 -7.88 0.84
N VAL A 66 0.85 -7.71 -0.40
CA VAL A 66 1.45 -8.38 -1.56
C VAL A 66 1.75 -7.38 -2.66
N TYR A 67 2.87 -7.60 -3.34
CA TYR A 67 3.39 -6.77 -4.44
C TYR A 67 3.58 -7.67 -5.67
N PRO A 68 2.52 -7.97 -6.42
CA PRO A 68 2.59 -8.85 -7.57
C PRO A 68 2.74 -8.10 -8.88
N PHE A 69 3.40 -8.74 -9.85
CA PHE A 69 3.32 -8.36 -11.25
C PHE A 69 3.42 -9.58 -12.16
N ALA A 70 2.97 -9.42 -13.40
CA ALA A 70 3.13 -10.40 -14.46
C ALA A 70 3.40 -9.73 -15.79
N THR A 71 4.25 -10.35 -16.61
CA THR A 71 4.58 -9.89 -17.96
C THR A 71 5.04 -11.06 -18.86
N PRO A 72 4.70 -11.10 -20.13
CA PRO A 72 5.23 -12.10 -21.07
C PRO A 72 6.67 -11.80 -21.50
N ASN A 73 7.17 -10.57 -21.29
CA ASN A 73 8.47 -10.12 -21.75
C ASN A 73 9.56 -10.37 -20.71
N GLU A 74 10.61 -11.11 -21.07
CA GLU A 74 11.73 -11.48 -20.18
C GLU A 74 12.52 -10.27 -19.68
N THR A 75 12.80 -9.30 -20.54
CA THR A 75 13.56 -8.11 -20.16
C THR A 75 12.76 -7.24 -19.21
N ASP A 76 11.48 -7.04 -19.52
CA ASP A 76 10.55 -6.29 -18.67
C ASP A 76 10.37 -6.98 -17.30
N PHE A 77 10.27 -8.32 -17.28
CA PHE A 77 10.20 -9.09 -16.04
C PHE A 77 11.39 -8.81 -15.11
N ARG A 78 12.60 -8.80 -15.64
CA ARG A 78 13.81 -8.52 -14.86
C ARG A 78 13.85 -7.07 -14.36
N ASN A 79 13.44 -6.12 -15.20
CA ASN A 79 13.37 -4.71 -14.85
C ASN A 79 12.34 -4.47 -13.74
N LEU A 80 11.14 -5.02 -13.88
CA LEU A 80 10.09 -4.93 -12.87
C LEU A 80 10.51 -5.56 -11.55
N MET A 81 11.15 -6.74 -11.60
CA MET A 81 11.66 -7.40 -10.40
C MET A 81 12.69 -6.54 -9.67
N ASP A 82 13.63 -5.92 -10.40
CA ASP A 82 14.64 -5.05 -9.80
C ASP A 82 14.01 -3.80 -9.16
N VAL A 83 13.03 -3.18 -9.83
CA VAL A 83 12.32 -2.02 -9.26
C VAL A 83 11.52 -2.43 -8.02
N TYR A 84 10.74 -3.52 -8.07
CA TYR A 84 9.93 -3.98 -6.94
C TYR A 84 10.77 -4.39 -5.74
N LEU A 85 11.87 -5.13 -5.96
CA LEU A 85 12.80 -5.49 -4.88
C LEU A 85 13.39 -4.24 -4.23
N ASN A 86 13.86 -3.28 -5.02
CA ASN A 86 14.43 -2.07 -4.46
C ASN A 86 13.37 -1.21 -3.74
N ALA A 87 12.18 -1.06 -4.33
CA ALA A 87 11.08 -0.34 -3.70
C ALA A 87 10.74 -0.90 -2.33
N VAL A 88 10.58 -2.22 -2.23
CA VAL A 88 10.12 -2.87 -0.99
C VAL A 88 11.22 -2.94 0.08
N PHE A 89 12.48 -3.16 -0.31
CA PHE A 89 13.57 -3.33 0.67
C PHE A 89 14.35 -2.05 0.99
N CYS A 90 14.27 -1.02 0.12
CA CYS A 90 14.97 0.24 0.30
C CYS A 90 14.06 1.45 -0.02
N PRO A 91 12.87 1.55 0.60
CA PRO A 91 11.93 2.62 0.28
C PRO A 91 12.40 3.96 0.83
N LEU A 92 12.20 5.04 0.06
CA LEU A 92 12.49 6.40 0.51
C LEU A 92 11.64 6.82 1.70
N ALA A 93 10.44 6.28 1.83
CA ALA A 93 9.52 6.59 2.92
C ALA A 93 10.11 6.34 4.33
N MET A 94 11.12 5.47 4.44
CA MET A 94 11.79 5.22 5.73
C MET A 94 12.76 6.32 6.15
N VAL A 95 13.21 7.16 5.21
CA VAL A 95 14.18 8.23 5.46
C VAL A 95 13.65 9.62 5.09
N ASP A 96 12.58 9.68 4.30
CA ASP A 96 11.93 10.92 3.88
C ASP A 96 10.48 10.95 4.37
N LYS A 97 10.24 11.76 5.41
CA LYS A 97 8.91 11.95 5.99
C LYS A 97 7.89 12.50 4.98
N ALA A 98 8.33 13.28 3.98
CA ALA A 98 7.42 13.87 3.01
C ALA A 98 6.68 12.79 2.19
N VAL A 99 7.31 11.64 1.94
CA VAL A 99 6.65 10.50 1.29
C VAL A 99 5.52 9.94 2.15
N PHE A 100 5.77 9.75 3.46
CA PHE A 100 4.72 9.33 4.40
C PHE A 100 3.58 10.34 4.47
N GLU A 101 3.89 11.64 4.53
CA GLU A 101 2.88 12.70 4.61
C GLU A 101 2.03 12.77 3.33
N GLN A 102 2.64 12.58 2.16
CA GLN A 102 1.94 12.55 0.88
C GLN A 102 1.03 11.32 0.75
N GLU A 103 1.57 10.12 0.98
CA GLU A 103 0.85 8.87 0.76
C GLU A 103 -0.12 8.55 1.92
N GLY A 104 0.28 8.80 3.14
CA GLY A 104 -0.53 8.51 4.33
C GLY A 104 -1.50 9.63 4.66
N TRP A 105 -1.01 10.60 5.45
CA TRP A 105 -1.79 11.75 5.87
C TRP A 105 -0.91 12.93 6.32
N HIS A 106 -1.45 14.13 6.18
CA HIS A 106 -0.88 15.37 6.73
C HIS A 106 -2.00 16.37 7.05
N ARG A 107 -1.63 17.49 7.71
CA ARG A 107 -2.52 18.63 7.90
C ARG A 107 -2.10 19.76 6.98
N ASP A 108 -3.04 20.25 6.23
CA ASP A 108 -2.89 21.46 5.43
C ASP A 108 -2.84 22.73 6.32
N ALA A 109 -2.46 23.85 5.73
CA ALA A 109 -2.33 25.12 6.43
C ALA A 109 -3.65 25.62 7.05
N ASP A 110 -4.79 25.22 6.52
CA ASP A 110 -6.14 25.51 7.02
C ASP A 110 -6.61 24.51 8.11
N GLY A 111 -5.78 23.51 8.44
CA GLY A 111 -6.09 22.48 9.43
C GLY A 111 -6.81 21.26 8.87
N THR A 112 -7.14 21.23 7.60
CA THR A 112 -7.74 20.07 6.93
C THR A 112 -6.77 18.90 6.92
N VAL A 113 -7.29 17.68 7.09
CA VAL A 113 -6.50 16.45 6.94
C VAL A 113 -6.63 15.95 5.51
N SER A 114 -5.51 15.66 4.87
CA SER A 114 -5.43 15.10 3.53
C SER A 114 -4.30 14.07 3.42
N GLY A 115 -4.24 13.36 2.31
CA GLY A 115 -3.27 12.30 2.01
C GLY A 115 -3.89 11.28 1.06
N VAL A 116 -3.08 10.55 0.31
CA VAL A 116 -3.60 9.62 -0.70
C VAL A 116 -4.46 8.56 -0.05
N VAL A 117 -3.91 7.80 0.90
CA VAL A 117 -4.63 6.72 1.62
C VAL A 117 -5.78 7.29 2.44
N TYR A 118 -5.57 8.42 3.13
CA TYR A 118 -6.63 9.05 3.92
C TYR A 118 -7.85 9.37 3.05
N ASN A 119 -7.65 10.01 1.89
CA ASN A 119 -8.73 10.39 0.98
C ASN A 119 -9.39 9.16 0.33
N GLU A 120 -8.60 8.15 -0.04
CA GLU A 120 -9.10 6.88 -0.56
C GLU A 120 -10.03 6.22 0.44
N MET A 121 -9.60 6.09 1.69
CA MET A 121 -10.40 5.44 2.74
C MET A 121 -11.64 6.24 3.12
N GLN A 122 -11.60 7.57 3.06
CA GLN A 122 -12.80 8.39 3.17
C GLN A 122 -13.84 8.02 2.10
N GLY A 123 -13.40 7.85 0.86
CA GLY A 123 -14.27 7.43 -0.24
C GLY A 123 -14.78 5.99 -0.08
N ALA A 124 -13.88 5.07 0.23
CA ALA A 124 -14.20 3.64 0.38
C ALA A 124 -15.22 3.38 1.51
N LEU A 125 -15.12 4.09 2.63
CA LEU A 125 -15.99 3.91 3.79
C LEU A 125 -17.21 4.85 3.80
N ALA A 126 -17.41 5.64 2.75
CA ALA A 126 -18.58 6.54 2.67
C ALA A 126 -19.90 5.79 2.45
N SER A 127 -19.87 4.57 1.88
CA SER A 127 -21.09 3.83 1.59
C SER A 127 -21.66 3.13 2.83
N PRO A 128 -22.98 3.06 3.01
CA PRO A 128 -23.61 2.31 4.11
C PRO A 128 -23.24 0.82 4.10
N ASP A 129 -23.05 0.22 2.93
CA ASP A 129 -22.69 -1.20 2.80
C ASP A 129 -21.27 -1.47 3.34
N ALA A 130 -20.31 -0.58 3.05
CA ALA A 130 -18.95 -0.69 3.60
C ALA A 130 -18.95 -0.52 5.13
N GLN A 131 -19.74 0.42 5.65
CA GLN A 131 -19.89 0.61 7.10
C GLN A 131 -20.53 -0.61 7.77
N LEU A 132 -21.57 -1.19 7.16
CA LEU A 132 -22.18 -2.43 7.64
C LEU A 132 -21.21 -3.59 7.63
N GLN A 133 -20.44 -3.77 6.53
CA GLN A 133 -19.43 -4.83 6.42
C GLN A 133 -18.38 -4.73 7.54
N ASN A 134 -17.82 -3.54 7.75
CA ASN A 134 -16.84 -3.32 8.83
C ASN A 134 -17.44 -3.58 10.22
N ALA A 135 -18.68 -3.17 10.46
CA ALA A 135 -19.36 -3.44 11.74
C ALA A 135 -19.58 -4.94 11.96
N LEU A 136 -19.94 -5.68 10.91
CA LEU A 136 -20.10 -7.14 10.97
C LEU A 136 -18.76 -7.84 11.22
N GLU A 137 -17.71 -7.48 10.50
CA GLU A 137 -16.36 -8.06 10.68
C GLU A 137 -15.83 -7.82 12.10
N ARG A 138 -15.98 -6.61 12.62
CA ARG A 138 -15.62 -6.27 13.99
C ARG A 138 -16.43 -7.07 15.03
N ALA A 139 -17.73 -7.27 14.79
CA ALA A 139 -18.57 -8.06 15.68
C ALA A 139 -18.28 -9.56 15.62
N MET A 140 -17.94 -10.07 14.44
CA MET A 140 -17.65 -11.50 14.23
C MET A 140 -16.23 -11.91 14.64
N PHE A 141 -15.27 -11.00 14.53
CA PHE A 141 -13.84 -11.29 14.72
C PHE A 141 -13.14 -10.29 15.65
N PRO A 142 -13.72 -9.96 16.85
CA PRO A 142 -13.25 -8.85 17.70
C PRO A 142 -11.80 -9.02 18.19
N ASP A 143 -11.34 -10.26 18.32
CA ASP A 143 -10.03 -10.59 18.89
C ASP A 143 -8.99 -10.99 17.83
N THR A 144 -9.24 -10.64 16.56
CA THR A 144 -8.35 -10.99 15.45
C THR A 144 -8.06 -9.79 14.56
N ALA A 145 -7.09 -9.94 13.64
CA ALA A 145 -6.77 -8.93 12.64
C ALA A 145 -7.97 -8.54 11.73
N TYR A 146 -8.93 -9.45 11.58
CA TYR A 146 -10.13 -9.20 10.78
C TYR A 146 -11.15 -8.28 11.47
N GLY A 147 -10.97 -7.98 12.75
CA GLY A 147 -11.76 -6.98 13.46
C GLY A 147 -11.31 -5.54 13.23
N PHE A 148 -10.15 -5.34 12.59
CA PHE A 148 -9.63 -4.02 12.23
C PHE A 148 -9.92 -3.68 10.77
N VAL A 149 -10.00 -2.38 10.48
CA VAL A 149 -10.06 -1.87 9.11
C VAL A 149 -8.64 -1.84 8.56
N SER A 150 -8.23 -2.88 7.83
CA SER A 150 -6.85 -3.03 7.34
C SER A 150 -6.39 -1.88 6.43
N GLY A 151 -7.31 -1.28 5.69
CA GLY A 151 -7.05 -0.09 4.87
C GLY A 151 -6.86 1.19 5.69
N GLY A 152 -7.32 1.20 6.93
CA GLY A 152 -7.34 2.35 7.83
C GLY A 152 -8.72 3.02 7.93
N ASP A 153 -9.11 3.32 9.16
CA ASP A 153 -10.30 4.15 9.42
C ASP A 153 -9.89 5.62 9.37
N PRO A 154 -10.54 6.49 8.55
CA PRO A 154 -10.23 7.92 8.50
C PRO A 154 -10.24 8.62 9.86
N ALA A 155 -11.03 8.16 10.82
CA ALA A 155 -10.99 8.68 12.18
C ALA A 155 -9.72 8.28 12.95
N SER A 156 -9.09 7.17 12.58
CA SER A 156 -7.91 6.60 13.26
C SER A 156 -6.60 6.88 12.54
N ILE A 157 -6.60 7.01 11.21
CA ILE A 157 -5.40 7.28 10.38
C ILE A 157 -4.56 8.44 10.94
N PRO A 158 -5.14 9.60 11.37
CA PRO A 158 -4.35 10.73 11.90
C PRO A 158 -3.67 10.46 13.25
N ALA A 159 -3.90 9.32 13.88
CA ALA A 159 -3.16 8.89 15.07
C ALA A 159 -1.85 8.17 14.75
N LEU A 160 -1.61 7.79 13.48
CA LEU A 160 -0.35 7.21 13.06
C LEU A 160 0.71 8.30 12.92
N THR A 161 1.72 8.27 13.78
CA THR A 161 2.88 9.15 13.64
C THR A 161 3.96 8.52 12.76
N TYR A 162 4.84 9.36 12.19
CA TYR A 162 5.96 8.87 11.38
C TYR A 162 6.89 7.92 12.14
N GLU A 163 7.12 8.18 13.45
CA GLU A 163 7.93 7.32 14.32
C GLU A 163 7.31 5.93 14.54
N LYS A 164 5.96 5.83 14.58
CA LYS A 164 5.27 4.53 14.62
C LYS A 164 5.31 3.82 13.29
N TYR A 165 5.17 4.57 12.20
CA TYR A 165 5.25 4.04 10.85
C TYR A 165 6.61 3.39 10.53
N GLN A 166 7.71 3.95 11.06
CA GLN A 166 9.08 3.44 10.84
C GLN A 166 9.44 2.18 11.67
N ARG A 167 8.58 1.71 12.58
CA ARG A 167 8.84 0.55 13.48
C ARG A 167 8.28 -0.75 12.93
#